data_704fdb45ac63a93a3ecf7f1ff3e57c10
#
_entry.id   704fdb45ac63a93a3ecf7f1ff3e57c10
#
_cell.length_a   1.000
_cell.length_b   1.000
_cell.length_c   1.000
_cell.angle_alpha   90.00
_cell.angle_beta   90.00
_cell.angle_gamma   90.00
#
_symmetry.space_group_name_H-M   'P 1'
#
loop_
_entity.id
_entity.type
_entity.pdbx_description
1 polymer ?
#
loop_
_entity_poly.entity_id
_entity_poly.type
_entity_poly.pdbx_seq_one_letter_code
_entity_poly.pdbx_strand_id
1 'polypeptide(L)' 'QNPYAAYDAGYDDVMEGDDYDWDRYRRDSEYADGVDDALDEREEYGRDDW' A
#
# COMPACT_ATOMS: atom_id res chain seq x y z
N GLN A 1 20.88 -0.25 -3.68
CA GLN A 1 19.94 0.33 -2.89
C GLN A 1 18.73 0.77 -3.64
N ASN A 2 17.59 0.41 -3.21
CA ASN A 2 16.35 0.74 -3.87
C ASN A 2 15.63 1.83 -3.09
N PRO A 3 15.56 3.02 -3.63
CA PRO A 3 14.91 4.11 -2.91
C PRO A 3 13.42 3.89 -2.73
N TYR A 4 12.87 2.97 -3.46
CA TYR A 4 11.45 2.70 -3.34
C TYR A 4 11.16 1.41 -2.58
N ALA A 5 12.13 0.92 -1.83
CA ALA A 5 11.93 -0.34 -1.14
C ALA A 5 10.77 -0.27 -0.16
N ALA A 6 10.67 0.81 0.58
CA ALA A 6 9.59 0.93 1.55
C ALA A 6 8.25 1.09 0.83
N TYR A 7 8.24 1.87 -0.24
CA TYR A 7 7.03 2.04 -1.03
C TYR A 7 6.57 0.69 -1.57
N ASP A 8 7.50 -0.06 -2.15
CA ASP A 8 7.17 -1.36 -2.71
C ASP A 8 6.64 -2.29 -1.64
N ALA A 9 7.23 -2.25 -0.45
CA ALA A 9 6.79 -3.11 0.63
C ALA A 9 5.35 -2.80 1.01
N GLY A 10 5.01 -1.53 1.10
CA GLY A 10 3.66 -1.15 1.45
C GLY A 10 2.66 -1.54 0.38
N TYR A 11 3.01 -1.30 -0.85
CA TYR A 11 2.15 -1.63 -1.97
C TYR A 11 1.91 -3.14 -2.02
N ASP A 12 2.99 -3.89 -1.86
CA ASP A 12 2.91 -5.32 -1.94
C ASP A 12 2.08 -5.91 -0.80
N ASP A 13 2.24 -5.38 0.38
CA ASP A 13 1.50 -5.88 1.53
C ASP A 13 0.00 -5.77 1.29
N VAL A 14 -0.43 -4.67 0.75
CA VAL A 14 -1.85 -4.47 0.51
C VAL A 14 -2.32 -5.38 -0.62
N MET A 15 -1.56 -5.43 -1.69
CA MET A 15 -1.97 -6.20 -2.84
C MET A 15 -1.99 -7.68 -2.58
N GLU A 16 -1.05 -8.15 -1.77
CA GLU A 16 -1.00 -9.55 -1.50
C GLU A 16 -1.89 -9.99 -0.39
N GLY A 17 -1.87 -9.29 0.71
CA GLY A 17 -2.55 -9.73 1.90
C GLY A 17 -3.73 -8.91 2.31
N ASP A 18 -4.00 -7.85 1.60
CA ASP A 18 -5.12 -7.02 1.98
C ASP A 18 -4.88 -6.41 3.34
N ASP A 19 -3.66 -6.32 3.77
CA ASP A 19 -3.35 -5.83 5.09
C ASP A 19 -1.99 -5.21 5.07
N TYR A 20 -1.66 -4.42 6.05
CA TYR A 20 -0.37 -3.77 6.10
C TYR A 20 0.00 -3.51 7.55
N ASP A 21 1.25 -3.08 7.77
CA ASP A 21 1.78 -2.88 9.10
C ASP A 21 1.41 -1.49 9.59
N TRP A 22 0.48 -1.41 10.52
CA TRP A 22 0.00 -0.13 11.02
C TRP A 22 1.09 0.68 11.68
N ASP A 23 1.99 0.03 12.42
CA ASP A 23 3.07 0.74 13.06
C ASP A 23 3.98 1.35 12.03
N ARG A 24 4.29 0.61 11.00
CA ARG A 24 5.17 1.09 9.97
C ARG A 24 4.48 2.18 9.16
N TYR A 25 3.21 2.04 8.94
CA TYR A 25 2.44 3.04 8.20
C TYR A 25 2.55 4.40 8.89
N ARG A 26 2.50 4.39 10.21
CA ARG A 26 2.50 5.64 10.95
C ARG A 26 3.87 6.29 11.03
N ARG A 27 4.94 5.52 10.93
CA ARG A 27 6.26 6.10 11.10
C ARG A 27 7.10 6.14 9.83
N ASP A 28 6.67 5.49 8.79
CA ASP A 28 7.43 5.42 7.55
C ASP A 28 6.56 5.98 6.44
N SER A 29 6.80 7.21 6.06
CA SER A 29 5.95 7.86 5.08
C SER A 29 6.02 7.23 3.71
N GLU A 30 7.16 6.63 3.38
CA GLU A 30 7.27 5.97 2.08
C GLU A 30 6.48 4.69 2.05
N TYR A 31 6.51 3.96 3.16
CA TYR A 31 5.68 2.78 3.26
C TYR A 31 4.21 3.18 3.17
N ALA A 32 3.85 4.25 3.85
CA ALA A 32 2.48 4.73 3.83
C ALA A 32 2.05 5.13 2.43
N ASP A 33 2.94 5.74 1.67
CA ASP A 33 2.63 6.10 0.29
C ASP A 33 2.31 4.86 -0.53
N GLY A 34 3.08 3.80 -0.36
CA GLY A 34 2.83 2.57 -1.07
C GLY A 34 1.50 1.97 -0.68
N VAL A 35 1.21 1.97 0.61
CA VAL A 35 -0.04 1.45 1.09
C VAL A 35 -1.21 2.25 0.51
N ASP A 36 -1.11 3.57 0.55
CA ASP A 36 -2.17 4.42 0.05
C ASP A 36 -2.42 4.21 -1.43
N ASP A 37 -1.36 4.10 -2.20
CA ASP A 37 -1.50 3.88 -3.62
C ASP A 37 -2.16 2.54 -3.91
N ALA A 38 -1.77 1.53 -3.16
CA ALA A 38 -2.33 0.21 -3.36
C ALA A 38 -3.82 0.18 -3.00
N LEU A 39 -4.16 0.84 -1.91
CA LEU A 39 -5.56 0.90 -1.50
C LEU A 39 -6.40 1.61 -2.55
N ASP A 40 -5.84 2.67 -3.10
CA ASP A 40 -6.54 3.43 -4.11
C ASP A 40 -6.78 2.58 -5.35
N GLU A 41 -5.77 1.84 -5.76
CA GLU A 41 -5.92 0.99 -6.92
C GLU A 41 -6.90 -0.11 -6.68
N ARG A 42 -6.85 -0.71 -5.53
CA ARG A 42 -7.78 -1.77 -5.23
C ARG A 42 -9.20 -1.27 -5.21
N GLU A 43 -9.39 -0.10 -4.68
CA GLU A 43 -10.69 0.48 -4.63
C GLU A 43 -11.23 0.69 -6.01
N GLU A 44 -10.38 1.15 -6.91
CA GLU A 44 -10.80 1.40 -8.24
C GLU A 44 -11.21 0.15 -8.95
N TYR A 45 -10.45 -0.92 -8.78
CA TYR A 45 -10.80 -2.14 -9.43
C TYR A 45 -11.99 -2.80 -8.79
N GLY A 46 -12.09 -2.74 -7.51
CA GLY A 46 -13.14 -3.39 -6.81
C GLY A 46 -14.45 -2.71 -6.87
N ARG A 47 -14.49 -1.46 -7.36
CA ARG A 47 -15.71 -0.79 -7.34
C ARG A 47 -16.51 -1.11 -8.44
N ASP A 48 -17.17 -1.94 -8.52
CA ASP A 48 -17.95 -2.28 -9.59
C ASP A 48 -19.11 -1.60 -9.66
N ASP A 49 -19.58 -1.16 -8.90
CA ASP A 49 -20.62 -0.44 -8.97
C ASP A 49 -21.58 -0.46 -9.70
N TRP A 50 -22.12 -0.75 -9.81
CA TRP A 50 -23.10 -0.89 -10.41
C TRP A 50 -23.39 -0.71 -11.01
#